data_21d376307874ff4bab4465d7bde1edb3
#
_entry.id   21d376307874ff4bab4465d7bde1edb3
#
_cell.length_a   1.000
_cell.length_b   1.000
_cell.length_c   1.000
_cell.angle_alpha   90.00
_cell.angle_beta   90.00
_cell.angle_gamma   90.00
#
_symmetry.space_group_name_H-M   'P 1'
#
loop_
_entity.id
_entity.type
_entity.pdbx_description
1 polymer ?
#
loop_
_entity_poly.entity_id
_entity_poly.type
_entity_poly.pdbx_seq_one_letter_code
_entity_poly.pdbx_strand_id
1 'polypeptide(L)'
;KYYGVSEGEKISDRALSSFRWRSDIAPGVFYQSDTLYSADVIKEIDLTLEQKFGLGYRFINEKNFKLSTGLGLNGRYRDDSRGNNTTYLVDLFEDIDYRLNQRFRITQEFSIALPPEDSNQYEIQFQTGVVSKITDSLHMSVRYQLDYDRSQPKDRRQNQRLVSSVGVD
;
A
#
# COMPACT_ATOMS: atom_id res chain seq x y z
N LYS A 1 3.19 7.80 -12.76
CA LYS A 1 2.52 7.10 -13.88
C LYS A 1 3.35 5.90 -14.27
N TYR A 2 2.74 4.72 -14.31
CA TYR A 2 3.43 3.47 -14.64
C TYR A 2 2.95 2.98 -16.00
N TYR A 3 3.89 2.57 -16.86
CA TYR A 3 3.62 1.92 -18.14
C TYR A 3 4.27 0.55 -18.15
N GLY A 4 3.53 -0.45 -18.62
CA GLY A 4 4.08 -1.76 -18.94
C GLY A 4 3.71 -2.09 -20.39
N VAL A 5 4.68 -2.61 -21.14
CA VAL A 5 4.47 -3.09 -22.52
C VAL A 5 5.07 -4.49 -22.61
N SER A 6 4.30 -5.44 -23.14
CA SER A 6 4.75 -6.78 -23.47
C SER A 6 4.28 -7.13 -24.87
N GLU A 7 5.19 -7.61 -25.73
CA GLU A 7 4.89 -7.99 -27.14
C GLU A 7 4.19 -6.89 -27.98
N GLY A 8 4.43 -5.60 -27.64
CA GLY A 8 3.82 -4.45 -28.30
C GLY A 8 2.44 -4.06 -27.77
N GLU A 9 1.86 -4.82 -26.87
CA GLU A 9 0.62 -4.47 -26.20
C GLU A 9 0.87 -3.77 -24.86
N LYS A 10 0.01 -2.78 -24.54
CA LYS A 10 0.09 -2.01 -23.31
C LYS A 10 -0.51 -2.82 -22.16
N ILE A 11 0.35 -3.36 -21.28
CA ILE A 11 -0.08 -4.22 -20.15
C ILE A 11 -0.31 -3.44 -18.85
N SER A 12 0.10 -2.17 -18.77
CA SER A 12 -0.16 -1.31 -17.62
C SER A 12 -0.17 0.16 -18.02
N ASP A 13 -1.25 0.87 -17.71
CA ASP A 13 -1.36 2.33 -17.76
C ASP A 13 -2.10 2.80 -16.52
N ARG A 14 -1.36 2.93 -15.42
CA ARG A 14 -1.90 3.30 -14.13
C ARG A 14 -1.30 4.62 -13.64
N ALA A 15 -2.15 5.53 -13.22
CA ALA A 15 -1.78 6.69 -12.43
C ALA A 15 -2.07 6.39 -10.96
N LEU A 16 -1.14 6.74 -10.06
CA LEU A 16 -1.30 6.56 -8.62
C LEU A 16 -0.65 7.73 -7.90
N SER A 17 -1.38 8.29 -6.94
CA SER A 17 -0.89 9.28 -5.97
C SER A 17 -1.38 8.88 -4.59
N SER A 18 -0.51 8.95 -3.61
CA SER A 18 -0.87 8.64 -2.22
C SER A 18 -0.25 9.65 -1.28
N PHE A 19 -0.99 9.95 -0.22
CA PHE A 19 -0.54 10.80 0.87
C PHE A 19 -0.86 10.11 2.19
N ARG A 20 0.15 9.93 3.04
CA ARG A 20 0.02 9.39 4.40
C ARG A 20 0.44 10.45 5.40
N TRP A 21 -0.42 10.69 6.38
CA TRP A 21 -0.13 11.49 7.55
C TRP A 21 -0.31 10.67 8.81
N ARG A 22 0.66 10.75 9.72
CA ARG A 22 0.64 10.04 11.00
C ARG A 22 1.04 11.01 12.11
N SER A 23 0.29 11.02 13.20
CA SER A 23 0.53 11.87 14.37
C SER A 23 0.40 11.09 15.66
N ASP A 24 1.31 11.31 16.58
CA ASP A 24 1.28 10.71 17.90
C ASP A 24 0.27 11.44 18.79
N ILE A 25 -0.60 10.69 19.45
CA ILE A 25 -1.63 11.19 20.35
C ILE A 25 -1.36 10.84 21.81
N ALA A 26 -0.58 9.77 22.07
CA ALA A 26 -0.11 9.33 23.37
C ALA A 26 1.16 8.50 23.23
N PRO A 27 1.90 8.18 24.30
CA PRO A 27 3.05 7.29 24.23
C PRO A 27 2.71 5.95 23.57
N GLY A 28 3.36 5.69 22.42
CA GLY A 28 3.13 4.49 21.61
C GLY A 28 1.85 4.50 20.77
N VAL A 29 0.88 5.39 21.02
CA VAL A 29 -0.38 5.47 20.27
C VAL A 29 -0.31 6.56 19.22
N PHE A 30 -0.70 6.24 17.99
CA PHE A 30 -0.75 7.19 16.90
C PHE A 30 -2.08 7.12 16.14
N TYR A 31 -2.42 8.25 15.55
CA TYR A 31 -3.46 8.37 14.53
C TYR A 31 -2.80 8.39 13.15
N GLN A 32 -3.47 7.76 12.18
CA GLN A 32 -3.03 7.72 10.79
C GLN A 32 -4.19 8.10 9.86
N SER A 33 -3.87 8.89 8.84
CA SER A 33 -4.77 9.20 7.72
C SER A 33 -4.03 8.92 6.42
N ASP A 34 -4.62 8.07 5.57
CA ASP A 34 -4.11 7.74 4.24
C ASP A 34 -5.12 8.16 3.20
N THR A 35 -4.69 8.90 2.21
CA THR A 35 -5.46 9.24 1.01
C THR A 35 -4.79 8.60 -0.20
N LEU A 36 -5.56 7.86 -0.98
CA LEU A 36 -5.10 7.25 -2.22
C LEU A 36 -5.98 7.73 -3.38
N TYR A 37 -5.33 8.18 -4.42
CA TYR A 37 -5.95 8.47 -5.72
C TYR A 37 -5.32 7.55 -6.77
N SER A 38 -6.12 6.82 -7.54
CA SER A 38 -5.61 6.02 -8.64
C SER A 38 -6.60 5.94 -9.80
N ALA A 39 -6.04 5.76 -11.02
CA ALA A 39 -6.77 5.43 -12.23
C ALA A 39 -6.02 4.34 -12.97
N ASP A 40 -6.74 3.43 -13.64
CA ASP A 40 -6.15 2.32 -14.39
C ASP A 40 -6.91 2.12 -15.70
N VAL A 41 -6.33 2.64 -16.78
CA VAL A 41 -6.97 2.64 -18.10
C VAL A 41 -7.21 1.22 -18.62
N ILE A 42 -6.31 0.27 -18.31
CA ILE A 42 -6.43 -1.11 -18.80
C ILE A 42 -7.54 -1.86 -18.06
N LYS A 43 -7.76 -1.53 -16.80
CA LYS A 43 -8.85 -2.11 -16.01
C LYS A 43 -10.17 -1.37 -16.18
N GLU A 44 -10.19 -0.35 -17.07
CA GLU A 44 -11.36 0.50 -17.28
C GLU A 44 -11.83 1.17 -15.97
N ILE A 45 -10.87 1.53 -15.10
CA ILE A 45 -11.12 2.24 -13.85
C ILE A 45 -10.72 3.70 -14.07
N ASP A 46 -11.70 4.56 -14.20
CA ASP A 46 -11.51 5.99 -14.43
C ASP A 46 -10.99 6.67 -13.17
N LEU A 47 -11.53 6.27 -12.02
CA LEU A 47 -11.16 6.84 -10.73
C LEU A 47 -11.32 5.83 -9.60
N THR A 48 -10.31 5.75 -8.74
CA THR A 48 -10.46 5.22 -7.37
C THR A 48 -9.95 6.27 -6.40
N LEU A 49 -10.78 6.66 -5.45
CA LEU A 49 -10.44 7.51 -4.33
C LEU A 49 -10.65 6.71 -3.05
N GLU A 50 -9.58 6.57 -2.25
CA GLU A 50 -9.65 5.93 -0.95
C GLU A 50 -9.23 6.91 0.14
N GLN A 51 -9.98 6.92 1.23
CA GLN A 51 -9.65 7.63 2.43
C GLN A 51 -9.70 6.67 3.62
N LYS A 52 -8.55 6.48 4.26
CA LYS A 52 -8.39 5.63 5.44
C LYS A 52 -8.12 6.50 6.67
N PHE A 53 -8.74 6.13 7.77
CA PHE A 53 -8.47 6.68 9.09
C PHE A 53 -8.22 5.52 10.05
N GLY A 54 -7.12 5.56 10.80
CA GLY A 54 -6.74 4.49 11.69
C GLY A 54 -6.12 4.95 12.99
N LEU A 55 -6.23 4.10 13.99
CA LEU A 55 -5.51 4.20 15.25
C LEU A 55 -4.54 3.03 15.32
N GLY A 56 -3.31 3.30 15.72
CA GLY A 56 -2.28 2.29 15.84
C GLY A 56 -1.47 2.42 17.11
N TYR A 57 -0.76 1.33 17.41
CA TYR A 57 0.14 1.25 18.53
C TYR A 57 1.53 0.79 18.06
N ARG A 58 2.58 1.44 18.55
CA ARG A 58 3.98 1.05 18.35
C ARG A 58 4.40 0.11 19.47
N PHE A 59 4.47 -1.17 19.16
CA PHE A 59 4.96 -2.19 20.09
C PHE A 59 6.44 -2.05 20.36
N ILE A 60 7.19 -1.71 19.30
CA ILE A 60 8.63 -1.47 19.36
C ILE A 60 8.91 -0.15 18.65
N ASN A 61 9.61 0.74 19.32
CA ASN A 61 10.01 2.04 18.79
C ASN A 61 11.46 2.34 19.11
N GLU A 62 12.35 1.46 18.68
CA GLU A 62 13.80 1.58 18.83
C GLU A 62 14.39 2.29 17.61
N LYS A 63 15.63 2.81 17.78
CA LYS A 63 16.35 3.50 16.72
C LYS A 63 16.50 2.67 15.45
N ASN A 64 16.72 1.37 15.61
CA ASN A 64 17.01 0.45 14.50
C ASN A 64 15.84 -0.46 14.15
N PHE A 65 14.83 -0.57 15.02
CA PHE A 65 13.69 -1.44 14.78
C PHE A 65 12.39 -0.80 15.27
N LYS A 66 11.41 -0.70 14.38
CA LYS A 66 10.08 -0.21 14.70
C LYS A 66 9.06 -1.23 14.22
N LEU A 67 8.11 -1.56 15.09
CA LEU A 67 6.96 -2.41 14.82
C LEU A 67 5.71 -1.70 15.28
N SER A 68 4.78 -1.50 14.36
CA SER A 68 3.49 -0.88 14.62
C SER A 68 2.37 -1.74 14.07
N THR A 69 1.23 -1.74 14.72
CA THR A 69 -0.01 -2.29 14.16
C THR A 69 -1.18 -1.39 14.52
N GLY A 70 -2.27 -1.52 13.81
CA GLY A 70 -3.45 -0.71 14.07
C GLY A 70 -4.69 -1.19 13.34
N LEU A 71 -5.79 -0.54 13.68
CA LEU A 71 -7.11 -0.74 13.09
C LEU A 71 -7.56 0.57 12.45
N GLY A 72 -8.26 0.47 11.34
CA GLY A 72 -8.76 1.62 10.61
C GLY A 72 -10.12 1.39 9.95
N LEU A 73 -10.69 2.49 9.51
CA LEU A 73 -11.85 2.54 8.65
C LEU A 73 -11.43 3.12 7.30
N ASN A 74 -11.87 2.49 6.22
CA ASN A 74 -11.57 2.88 4.85
C ASN A 74 -12.86 3.13 4.09
N GLY A 75 -13.01 4.32 3.52
CA GLY A 75 -14.02 4.64 2.53
C GLY A 75 -13.40 4.67 1.15
N ARG A 76 -13.90 3.85 0.23
CA ARG A 76 -13.45 3.76 -1.15
C ARG A 76 -14.58 4.14 -2.10
N TYR A 77 -14.34 5.13 -2.92
CA TYR A 77 -15.15 5.46 -4.09
C TYR A 77 -14.43 4.97 -5.34
N ARG A 78 -15.13 4.22 -6.18
CA ARG A 78 -14.64 3.75 -7.47
C ARG A 78 -15.63 4.12 -8.56
N ASP A 79 -15.10 4.66 -9.63
CA ASP A 79 -15.82 4.93 -10.88
C ASP A 79 -15.16 4.11 -12.00
N ASP A 80 -15.93 3.23 -12.64
CA ASP A 80 -15.48 2.35 -13.71
C ASP A 80 -16.53 2.24 -14.81
N SER A 81 -16.23 1.53 -15.89
CA SER A 81 -17.13 1.36 -17.05
C SER A 81 -18.51 0.76 -16.70
N ARG A 82 -18.70 0.20 -15.50
CA ARG A 82 -19.96 -0.36 -15.02
C ARG A 82 -20.77 0.61 -14.16
N GLY A 83 -20.19 1.75 -13.81
CA GLY A 83 -20.77 2.78 -12.97
C GLY A 83 -19.94 3.07 -11.72
N ASN A 84 -20.51 3.83 -10.80
CA ASN A 84 -19.84 4.20 -9.56
C ASN A 84 -20.28 3.31 -8.38
N ASN A 85 -19.35 3.06 -7.47
CA ASN A 85 -19.61 2.31 -6.23
C ASN A 85 -18.84 2.90 -5.07
N THR A 86 -19.47 2.94 -3.91
CA THR A 86 -18.82 3.30 -2.64
C THR A 86 -18.81 2.09 -1.73
N THR A 87 -17.63 1.75 -1.21
CA THR A 87 -17.43 0.60 -0.32
C THR A 87 -16.78 1.08 0.97
N TYR A 88 -17.25 0.57 2.11
CA TYR A 88 -16.63 0.78 3.41
C TYR A 88 -15.93 -0.50 3.85
N LEU A 89 -14.73 -0.37 4.41
CA LEU A 89 -13.90 -1.50 4.84
C LEU A 89 -13.35 -1.23 6.24
N VAL A 90 -13.16 -2.29 6.99
CA VAL A 90 -12.38 -2.26 8.23
C VAL A 90 -11.00 -2.79 7.90
N ASP A 91 -9.97 -2.00 8.19
CA ASP A 91 -8.57 -2.36 7.94
C ASP A 91 -7.87 -2.77 9.22
N LEU A 92 -7.15 -3.89 9.20
CA LEU A 92 -6.06 -4.20 10.12
C LEU A 92 -4.75 -3.97 9.37
N PHE A 93 -3.81 -3.25 9.97
CA PHE A 93 -2.51 -2.99 9.34
C PHE A 93 -1.34 -3.24 10.28
N GLU A 94 -0.19 -3.58 9.70
CA GLU A 94 1.10 -3.74 10.37
C GLU A 94 2.19 -3.06 9.53
N ASP A 95 3.10 -2.36 10.20
CA ASP A 95 4.29 -1.76 9.62
C ASP A 95 5.54 -2.21 10.37
N ILE A 96 6.55 -2.66 9.64
CA ILE A 96 7.89 -2.93 10.13
C ILE A 96 8.90 -2.01 9.44
N ASP A 97 9.77 -1.40 10.21
CA ASP A 97 10.92 -0.61 9.74
C ASP A 97 12.17 -1.11 10.47
N TYR A 98 13.04 -1.78 9.77
CA TYR A 98 14.27 -2.33 10.31
C TYR A 98 15.51 -1.77 9.62
N ARG A 99 16.34 -1.05 10.37
CA ARG A 99 17.65 -0.56 9.93
C ARG A 99 18.72 -1.56 10.32
N LEU A 100 19.12 -2.40 9.37
CA LEU A 100 20.17 -3.39 9.58
C LEU A 100 21.51 -2.71 9.91
N ASN A 101 21.81 -1.60 9.21
CA ASN A 101 22.96 -0.74 9.44
C ASN A 101 22.72 0.64 8.80
N GLN A 102 23.77 1.48 8.72
CA GLN A 102 23.66 2.82 8.13
C GLN A 102 23.33 2.82 6.63
N ARG A 103 23.58 1.71 5.93
CA ARG A 103 23.36 1.59 4.48
C ARG A 103 22.11 0.81 4.11
N PHE A 104 21.67 -0.14 4.94
CA PHE A 104 20.57 -1.05 4.61
C PHE A 104 19.38 -0.85 5.55
N ARG A 105 18.22 -0.65 4.94
CA ARG A 105 16.93 -0.57 5.62
C ARG A 105 15.94 -1.51 4.96
N ILE A 106 15.22 -2.28 5.75
CA ILE A 106 14.14 -3.17 5.33
C ILE A 106 12.83 -2.56 5.82
N THR A 107 11.86 -2.50 4.95
CA THR A 107 10.50 -2.09 5.31
C THR A 107 9.52 -3.19 4.93
N GLN A 108 8.50 -3.39 5.74
CA GLN A 108 7.38 -4.26 5.44
C GLN A 108 6.10 -3.55 5.85
N GLU A 109 5.10 -3.64 4.98
CA GLU A 109 3.73 -3.19 5.25
C GLU A 109 2.79 -4.34 4.92
N PHE A 110 1.88 -4.63 5.82
CA PHE A 110 0.82 -5.61 5.64
C PHE A 110 -0.50 -4.98 6.00
N SER A 111 -1.54 -5.25 5.24
CA SER A 111 -2.90 -4.91 5.63
C SER A 111 -3.90 -5.94 5.14
N ILE A 112 -4.95 -6.11 5.92
CA ILE A 112 -6.14 -6.87 5.54
C ILE A 112 -7.36 -5.96 5.72
N ALA A 113 -8.16 -5.83 4.66
CA ALA A 113 -9.36 -5.03 4.63
C ALA A 113 -10.58 -5.94 4.46
N LEU A 114 -11.59 -5.73 5.29
CA LEU A 114 -12.81 -6.54 5.37
C LEU A 114 -14.03 -5.65 5.21
N PRO A 115 -14.92 -5.92 4.22
CA PRO A 115 -16.23 -5.31 4.19
C PRO A 115 -17.05 -5.76 5.41
N PRO A 116 -17.69 -4.84 6.15
CA PRO A 116 -18.49 -5.22 7.34
C PRO A 116 -19.68 -6.14 7.00
N GLU A 117 -20.21 -6.02 5.79
CA GLU A 117 -21.41 -6.75 5.34
C GLU A 117 -21.10 -8.19 4.88
N ASP A 118 -19.88 -8.45 4.39
CA ASP A 118 -19.46 -9.78 3.90
C ASP A 118 -17.96 -10.01 4.14
N SER A 119 -17.62 -10.56 5.30
CA SER A 119 -16.25 -10.87 5.68
C SER A 119 -15.55 -11.92 4.78
N ASN A 120 -16.29 -12.60 3.89
CA ASN A 120 -15.69 -13.48 2.89
C ASN A 120 -15.06 -12.73 1.73
N GLN A 121 -15.38 -11.44 1.55
CA GLN A 121 -14.82 -10.58 0.51
C GLN A 121 -13.67 -9.73 1.08
N TYR A 122 -12.59 -10.36 1.51
CA TYR A 122 -11.44 -9.66 2.05
C TYR A 122 -10.39 -9.32 1.00
N GLU A 123 -9.65 -8.27 1.29
CA GLU A 123 -8.49 -7.83 0.51
C GLU A 123 -7.24 -7.93 1.39
N ILE A 124 -6.13 -8.40 0.82
CA ILE A 124 -4.83 -8.42 1.47
C ILE A 124 -3.86 -7.60 0.62
N GLN A 125 -3.13 -6.71 1.28
CA GLN A 125 -2.01 -6.00 0.70
C GLN A 125 -0.76 -6.33 1.50
N PHE A 126 0.28 -6.77 0.81
CA PHE A 126 1.57 -7.03 1.40
C PHE A 126 2.64 -6.35 0.56
N GLN A 127 3.52 -5.62 1.22
CA GLN A 127 4.65 -4.97 0.58
C GLN A 127 5.88 -5.17 1.45
N THR A 128 6.98 -5.59 0.85
CA THR A 128 8.27 -5.60 1.51
C THR A 128 9.32 -5.01 0.60
N GLY A 129 10.29 -4.32 1.17
CA GLY A 129 11.32 -3.66 0.40
C GLY A 129 12.64 -3.53 1.14
N VAL A 130 13.70 -3.46 0.35
CA VAL A 130 15.05 -3.18 0.82
C VAL A 130 15.51 -1.88 0.17
N VAL A 131 15.96 -0.95 0.98
CA VAL A 131 16.63 0.28 0.52
C VAL A 131 18.10 0.18 0.89
N SER A 132 18.97 0.42 -0.10
CA SER A 132 20.43 0.44 0.08
C SER A 132 20.97 1.81 -0.30
N LYS A 133 21.66 2.46 0.63
CA LYS A 133 22.50 3.63 0.33
C LYS A 133 23.78 3.16 -0.37
N ILE A 134 23.98 3.58 -1.61
CA ILE A 134 25.19 3.30 -2.40
C ILE A 134 26.24 4.36 -2.06
N THR A 135 25.82 5.64 -2.04
CA THR A 135 26.62 6.80 -1.60
C THR A 135 25.78 7.66 -0.65
N ASP A 136 26.30 8.79 -0.19
CA ASP A 136 25.54 9.73 0.65
C ASP A 136 24.35 10.35 -0.10
N SER A 137 24.44 10.46 -1.41
CA SER A 137 23.41 11.05 -2.28
C SER A 137 22.70 10.04 -3.19
N LEU A 138 23.17 8.78 -3.28
CA LEU A 138 22.59 7.78 -4.18
C LEU A 138 22.05 6.61 -3.39
N HIS A 139 20.78 6.26 -3.61
CA HIS A 139 20.16 5.07 -3.04
C HIS A 139 19.49 4.20 -4.12
N MET A 140 19.44 2.91 -3.86
CA MET A 140 18.72 1.93 -4.65
C MET A 140 17.66 1.26 -3.76
N SER A 141 16.50 0.99 -4.31
CA SER A 141 15.49 0.19 -3.64
C SER A 141 14.95 -0.93 -4.51
N VAL A 142 14.64 -2.05 -3.87
CA VAL A 142 13.88 -3.16 -4.47
C VAL A 142 12.68 -3.41 -3.58
N ARG A 143 11.49 -3.48 -4.18
CA ARG A 143 10.22 -3.64 -3.48
C ARG A 143 9.40 -4.73 -4.14
N TYR A 144 8.95 -5.68 -3.34
CA TYR A 144 7.95 -6.67 -3.73
C TYR A 144 6.58 -6.24 -3.19
N GLN A 145 5.56 -6.35 -4.02
CA GLN A 145 4.17 -6.04 -3.71
C GLN A 145 3.28 -7.21 -4.09
N LEU A 146 2.36 -7.57 -3.20
CA LEU A 146 1.33 -8.58 -3.39
C LEU A 146 -0.02 -7.94 -3.01
N ASP A 147 -0.92 -7.87 -3.99
CA ASP A 147 -2.30 -7.47 -3.79
C ASP A 147 -3.19 -8.70 -4.03
N TYR A 148 -4.02 -9.07 -3.08
CA TYR A 148 -5.02 -10.13 -3.20
C TYR A 148 -6.39 -9.55 -2.89
N ASP A 149 -7.34 -9.77 -3.81
CA ASP A 149 -8.74 -9.32 -3.68
C ASP A 149 -9.67 -10.50 -3.95
N ARG A 150 -10.31 -10.99 -2.89
CA ARG A 150 -11.21 -12.14 -2.99
C ARG A 150 -12.53 -11.83 -3.71
N SER A 151 -12.94 -10.58 -3.80
CA SER A 151 -14.13 -10.15 -4.54
C SER A 151 -14.00 -10.35 -6.05
N GLN A 152 -12.76 -10.42 -6.55
CA GLN A 152 -12.46 -10.57 -7.97
C GLN A 152 -12.63 -12.03 -8.45
N PRO A 153 -12.86 -12.26 -9.75
CA PRO A 153 -12.76 -13.58 -10.37
C PRO A 153 -11.42 -14.25 -10.07
N LYS A 154 -11.38 -15.58 -9.98
CA LYS A 154 -10.20 -16.35 -9.54
C LYS A 154 -8.90 -16.03 -10.29
N ASP A 155 -9.00 -15.73 -11.56
CA ASP A 155 -7.89 -15.37 -12.46
C ASP A 155 -7.34 -13.97 -12.23
N ARG A 156 -8.06 -13.09 -11.52
CA ARG A 156 -7.69 -11.70 -11.26
C ARG A 156 -7.52 -11.36 -9.78
N ARG A 157 -7.64 -12.35 -8.89
CA ARG A 157 -7.57 -12.14 -7.43
C ARG A 157 -6.21 -11.69 -6.94
N GLN A 158 -5.16 -12.14 -7.62
CA GLN A 158 -3.80 -11.93 -7.18
C GLN A 158 -3.03 -11.11 -8.20
N ASN A 159 -2.34 -10.08 -7.71
CA ASN A 159 -1.42 -9.27 -8.50
C ASN A 159 -0.10 -9.16 -7.75
N GLN A 160 0.99 -9.50 -8.42
CA GLN A 160 2.35 -9.44 -7.87
C GLN A 160 3.20 -8.51 -8.70
N ARG A 161 4.01 -7.71 -8.03
CA ARG A 161 4.91 -6.76 -8.69
C ARG A 161 6.25 -6.72 -7.98
N LEU A 162 7.32 -6.69 -8.76
CA LEU A 162 8.66 -6.37 -8.30
C LEU A 162 9.05 -5.01 -8.90
N VAL A 163 9.32 -4.05 -8.04
CA VAL A 163 9.68 -2.69 -8.45
C VAL A 163 11.10 -2.39 -7.97
N SER A 164 11.96 -1.97 -8.88
CA SER A 164 13.28 -1.46 -8.55
C SER A 164 13.37 0.02 -8.89
N SER A 165 14.02 0.80 -8.06
CA SER A 165 14.24 2.22 -8.30
C SER A 165 15.62 2.65 -7.84
N VAL A 166 16.14 3.68 -8.50
CA VAL A 166 17.35 4.41 -8.12
C VAL A 166 16.92 5.85 -7.87
N GLY A 167 17.31 6.41 -6.75
CA GLY A 167 17.03 7.78 -6.36
C GLY A 167 18.28 8.53 -5.96
N VAL A 168 18.20 9.84 -6.08
CA VAL A 168 19.25 10.80 -5.68
C VAL A 168 18.62 11.75 -4.66
N ASP A 169 19.27 11.92 -3.50
CA ASP A 169 18.89 12.86 -2.42
C ASP A 169 19.48 14.24 -2.66
#